data_45a0b8a635e9132c6488ffaa07b009cd
#
_entry.id   45a0b8a635e9132c6488ffaa07b009cd
#
_cell.length_a   1.000
_cell.length_b   1.000
_cell.length_c   1.000
_cell.angle_alpha   90.00
_cell.angle_beta   90.00
_cell.angle_gamma   90.00
#
_symmetry.space_group_name_H-M   'P 1'
#
loop_
_entity.id
_entity.type
_entity.pdbx_description
1 polymer ?
#
loop_
_entity_poly.entity_id
_entity_poly.type
_entity_poly.pdbx_seq_one_letter_code
_entity_poly.pdbx_strand_id
1 'polypeptide(L)'
;FEIVHFVEKNKYFKAKKLSSKFEKYVSATILVGKNVFLSLKGYHKMPYVVFESAISSDIDYPVDSLGINALADVKQLMTMVKEYAKAVKKIVCPTYKGPASLKNKKLADIPGAYIEEDENGRGISPVYEVNPRILELKQEKDELKQIIKEHFYNDLFAMILSTAERGRTATEVNELKEEKMVLLSPLLEQIHSALKEILNWIYDEELITGILKP
;
A
#
# COMPACT_ATOMS: atom_id res chain seq x y z
N PHE A 1 -13.34 -17.39 -7.39
CA PHE A 1 -12.58 -18.14 -8.38
C PHE A 1 -11.12 -17.75 -8.24
N GLU A 2 -10.23 -18.73 -8.11
CA GLU A 2 -8.79 -18.50 -8.05
C GLU A 2 -8.21 -18.74 -9.44
N ILE A 3 -7.54 -17.72 -9.98
CA ILE A 3 -6.92 -17.74 -11.31
C ILE A 3 -5.43 -17.53 -11.12
N VAL A 4 -4.62 -18.42 -11.68
CA VAL A 4 -3.17 -18.31 -11.70
C VAL A 4 -2.70 -18.06 -13.14
N HIS A 5 -1.89 -17.02 -13.31
CA HIS A 5 -1.21 -16.72 -14.54
C HIS A 5 0.30 -16.90 -14.34
N PHE A 6 0.94 -17.65 -15.20
CA PHE A 6 2.39 -17.85 -15.14
C PHE A 6 3.02 -17.78 -16.53
N VAL A 7 4.28 -17.44 -16.55
CA VAL A 7 5.12 -17.45 -17.76
C VAL A 7 6.39 -18.21 -17.45
N GLU A 8 6.72 -19.18 -18.27
CA GLU A 8 7.93 -19.98 -18.14
C GLU A 8 8.65 -20.18 -19.48
N LYS A 9 9.91 -20.61 -19.41
CA LYS A 9 10.63 -21.05 -20.60
C LYS A 9 9.97 -22.29 -21.19
N ASN A 10 9.66 -22.25 -22.49
CA ASN A 10 8.98 -23.34 -23.16
C ASN A 10 9.93 -24.51 -23.43
N LYS A 11 9.65 -25.65 -22.84
CA LYS A 11 10.41 -26.91 -23.05
C LYS A 11 10.31 -27.43 -24.47
N TYR A 12 9.27 -27.03 -25.22
CA TYR A 12 8.99 -27.50 -26.59
C TYR A 12 9.37 -26.46 -27.64
N PHE A 13 10.21 -25.49 -27.29
CA PHE A 13 10.68 -24.45 -28.19
C PHE A 13 11.30 -25.02 -29.47
N LYS A 14 10.87 -24.48 -30.65
CA LYS A 14 11.43 -24.82 -31.98
C LYS A 14 11.59 -23.54 -32.79
N ALA A 15 12.83 -23.09 -32.96
CA ALA A 15 13.18 -21.84 -33.65
C ALA A 15 12.66 -21.71 -35.10
N LYS A 16 12.31 -22.82 -35.75
CA LYS A 16 11.83 -22.84 -37.15
C LYS A 16 10.31 -22.89 -37.29
N LYS A 17 9.54 -22.89 -36.20
CA LYS A 17 8.08 -22.97 -36.21
C LYS A 17 7.46 -21.68 -35.74
N LEU A 18 6.72 -20.99 -36.56
CA LEU A 18 5.99 -19.74 -36.30
C LEU A 18 4.70 -19.91 -35.48
N SER A 19 4.47 -21.06 -34.87
CA SER A 19 3.28 -21.27 -34.05
C SER A 19 3.55 -20.87 -32.59
N SER A 20 2.63 -20.17 -31.96
CA SER A 20 2.69 -19.74 -30.55
C SER A 20 3.02 -20.86 -29.56
N LYS A 21 2.71 -22.11 -29.91
CA LYS A 21 3.05 -23.30 -29.09
C LYS A 21 4.55 -23.60 -29.04
N PHE A 22 5.33 -23.09 -29.99
CA PHE A 22 6.77 -23.36 -30.11
C PHE A 22 7.64 -22.16 -29.86
N GLU A 23 7.04 -21.07 -29.37
CA GLU A 23 7.76 -19.88 -28.93
C GLU A 23 8.65 -20.15 -27.72
N LYS A 24 9.63 -19.27 -27.49
CA LYS A 24 10.65 -19.43 -26.42
C LYS A 24 10.06 -19.42 -25.02
N TYR A 25 9.00 -18.65 -24.80
CA TYR A 25 8.28 -18.57 -23.55
C TYR A 25 6.81 -18.92 -23.76
N VAL A 26 6.23 -19.61 -22.80
CA VAL A 26 4.81 -19.92 -22.76
C VAL A 26 4.15 -19.18 -21.61
N SER A 27 3.04 -18.55 -21.92
CA SER A 27 2.19 -17.88 -20.93
C SER A 27 0.89 -18.66 -20.81
N ALA A 28 0.56 -19.10 -19.62
CA ALA A 28 -0.66 -19.85 -19.36
C ALA A 28 -1.47 -19.22 -18.23
N THR A 29 -2.78 -19.13 -18.44
CA THR A 29 -3.74 -18.72 -17.41
C THR A 29 -4.60 -19.91 -17.06
N ILE A 30 -4.62 -20.32 -15.80
CA ILE A 30 -5.30 -21.53 -15.31
C ILE A 30 -6.33 -21.14 -14.24
N LEU A 31 -7.49 -21.76 -14.32
CA LEU A 31 -8.49 -21.72 -13.24
C LEU A 31 -8.19 -22.87 -12.26
N VAL A 32 -7.68 -22.54 -11.06
CA VAL A 32 -7.15 -23.52 -10.10
C VAL A 32 -8.20 -24.55 -9.66
N GLY A 33 -9.43 -24.14 -9.41
CA GLY A 33 -10.48 -25.04 -8.90
C GLY A 33 -10.99 -26.08 -9.91
N LYS A 34 -10.72 -25.88 -11.21
CA LYS A 34 -11.18 -26.79 -12.28
C LYS A 34 -10.04 -27.32 -13.15
N ASN A 35 -8.81 -26.91 -12.91
CA ASN A 35 -7.62 -27.23 -13.72
C ASN A 35 -7.83 -27.01 -15.23
N VAL A 36 -8.54 -25.94 -15.59
CA VAL A 36 -8.84 -25.59 -16.98
C VAL A 36 -7.94 -24.45 -17.43
N PHE A 37 -7.29 -24.62 -18.58
CA PHE A 37 -6.56 -23.53 -19.23
C PHE A 37 -7.55 -22.54 -19.83
N LEU A 38 -7.51 -21.31 -19.37
CA LEU A 38 -8.32 -20.20 -19.89
C LEU A 38 -7.64 -19.54 -21.08
N SER A 39 -6.32 -19.45 -21.08
CA SER A 39 -5.52 -18.85 -22.14
C SER A 39 -4.16 -19.51 -22.20
N LEU A 40 -3.66 -19.74 -23.44
CA LEU A 40 -2.30 -20.20 -23.71
C LEU A 40 -1.74 -19.35 -24.83
N LYS A 41 -0.65 -18.61 -24.55
CA LYS A 41 0.04 -17.75 -25.52
C LYS A 41 1.53 -18.06 -25.54
N GLY A 42 2.19 -17.77 -26.66
CA GLY A 42 3.63 -17.87 -26.80
C GLY A 42 4.25 -16.49 -27.00
N TYR A 43 5.47 -16.32 -26.48
CA TYR A 43 6.27 -15.12 -26.64
C TYR A 43 7.71 -15.50 -26.98
N HIS A 44 8.34 -14.74 -27.86
CA HIS A 44 9.74 -14.96 -28.22
C HIS A 44 10.70 -14.37 -27.17
N LYS A 45 10.27 -13.37 -26.41
CA LYS A 45 10.96 -12.79 -25.25
C LYS A 45 10.11 -12.91 -24.00
N MET A 46 10.71 -12.77 -22.83
CA MET A 46 10.00 -12.69 -21.54
C MET A 46 9.10 -11.45 -21.53
N PRO A 47 7.76 -11.59 -21.41
CA PRO A 47 6.82 -10.47 -21.49
C PRO A 47 6.71 -9.67 -20.18
N TYR A 48 7.59 -9.89 -19.24
CA TYR A 48 7.65 -9.18 -17.96
C TYR A 48 9.02 -8.60 -17.75
N VAL A 49 9.05 -7.38 -17.28
CA VAL A 49 10.23 -6.73 -16.71
C VAL A 49 10.01 -6.60 -15.21
N VAL A 50 10.93 -7.13 -14.44
CA VAL A 50 10.87 -7.07 -12.97
C VAL A 50 11.56 -5.79 -12.53
N PHE A 51 10.81 -4.94 -11.82
CA PHE A 51 11.34 -3.76 -11.18
C PHE A 51 11.64 -4.09 -9.70
N GLU A 52 12.88 -3.95 -9.31
CA GLU A 52 13.33 -4.13 -7.94
C GLU A 52 13.71 -2.77 -7.36
N SER A 53 13.18 -2.42 -6.19
CA SER A 53 13.46 -1.12 -5.54
C SER A 53 14.78 -1.09 -4.76
N ALA A 54 15.38 -2.25 -4.52
CA ALA A 54 16.70 -2.39 -3.91
C ALA A 54 17.45 -3.57 -4.53
N ILE A 55 18.76 -3.50 -4.54
CA ILE A 55 19.62 -4.61 -4.99
C ILE A 55 19.60 -5.66 -3.88
N SER A 56 18.68 -6.60 -3.98
CA SER A 56 18.68 -7.78 -3.13
C SER A 56 19.68 -8.79 -3.68
N SER A 57 20.56 -9.31 -2.84
CA SER A 57 21.47 -10.39 -3.18
C SER A 57 20.80 -11.76 -3.20
N ASP A 58 19.58 -11.86 -2.67
CA ASP A 58 18.77 -13.09 -2.63
C ASP A 58 17.76 -13.11 -3.78
N ILE A 59 17.97 -14.07 -4.69
CA ILE A 59 17.22 -14.24 -5.93
C ILE A 59 15.77 -14.71 -5.68
N ASP A 60 15.50 -15.30 -4.51
CA ASP A 60 14.22 -15.99 -4.26
C ASP A 60 13.14 -15.12 -3.59
N TYR A 61 13.48 -14.02 -2.93
CA TYR A 61 12.51 -13.12 -2.30
C TYR A 61 12.95 -11.66 -2.39
N PRO A 62 12.12 -10.75 -2.89
CA PRO A 62 12.38 -9.30 -2.85
C PRO A 62 12.24 -8.81 -1.40
N VAL A 63 13.29 -8.98 -0.60
CA VAL A 63 13.29 -8.66 0.84
C VAL A 63 13.26 -7.16 1.09
N ASP A 64 13.72 -6.35 0.14
CA ASP A 64 13.92 -4.91 0.30
C ASP A 64 12.97 -4.06 -0.56
N SER A 65 11.67 -4.38 -0.57
CA SER A 65 10.71 -3.46 -1.16
C SER A 65 10.31 -2.37 -0.17
N LEU A 66 10.06 -1.14 -0.66
CA LEU A 66 9.57 -0.03 0.17
C LEU A 66 8.33 -0.42 0.98
N GLY A 67 7.45 -1.26 0.38
CA GLY A 67 6.25 -1.75 1.05
C GLY A 67 6.56 -2.75 2.17
N ILE A 68 7.58 -3.59 2.04
CA ILE A 68 7.98 -4.53 3.09
C ILE A 68 8.62 -3.76 4.25
N ASN A 69 9.46 -2.77 3.96
CA ASN A 69 10.08 -1.92 4.98
C ASN A 69 9.04 -1.15 5.80
N ALA A 70 8.00 -0.62 5.16
CA ALA A 70 6.91 0.08 5.83
C ALA A 70 5.86 -0.86 6.47
N LEU A 71 5.90 -2.17 6.23
CA LEU A 71 4.82 -3.10 6.61
C LEU A 71 4.54 -3.15 8.11
N ALA A 72 5.60 -3.10 8.93
CA ALA A 72 5.49 -3.12 10.39
C ALA A 72 4.72 -1.89 10.88
N ASP A 73 5.11 -0.70 10.42
CA ASP A 73 4.52 0.58 10.79
C ASP A 73 3.08 0.71 10.30
N VAL A 74 2.79 0.20 9.10
CA VAL A 74 1.42 0.14 8.57
C VAL A 74 0.53 -0.75 9.44
N LYS A 75 0.99 -1.94 9.86
CA LYS A 75 0.25 -2.83 10.75
C LYS A 75 0.01 -2.18 12.12
N GLN A 76 1.03 -1.51 12.66
CA GLN A 76 0.90 -0.76 13.92
C GLN A 76 -0.13 0.35 13.79
N LEU A 77 -0.06 1.16 12.73
CA LEU A 77 -1.02 2.23 12.46
C LEU A 77 -2.45 1.70 12.34
N MET A 78 -2.65 0.59 11.62
CA MET A 78 -3.98 -0.05 11.50
C MET A 78 -4.54 -0.46 12.86
N THR A 79 -3.70 -1.01 13.73
CA THR A 79 -4.10 -1.41 15.09
C THR A 79 -4.44 -0.18 15.93
N MET A 80 -3.62 0.86 15.91
CA MET A 80 -3.86 2.11 16.63
C MET A 80 -5.13 2.81 16.18
N VAL A 81 -5.40 2.88 14.87
CA VAL A 81 -6.64 3.47 14.34
C VAL A 81 -7.87 2.70 14.84
N LYS A 82 -7.80 1.37 14.87
CA LYS A 82 -8.88 0.52 15.38
C LYS A 82 -9.12 0.74 16.88
N GLU A 83 -8.08 0.77 17.68
CA GLU A 83 -8.19 1.00 19.11
C GLU A 83 -8.63 2.45 19.45
N TYR A 84 -8.14 3.42 18.69
CA TYR A 84 -8.60 4.81 18.79
C TYR A 84 -10.12 4.92 18.53
N ALA A 85 -10.61 4.30 17.45
CA ALA A 85 -12.04 4.28 17.14
C ALA A 85 -12.88 3.61 18.25
N LYS A 86 -12.37 2.52 18.86
CA LYS A 86 -13.02 1.88 20.00
C LYS A 86 -13.01 2.78 21.25
N ALA A 87 -11.90 3.48 21.52
CA ALA A 87 -11.80 4.40 22.65
C ALA A 87 -12.79 5.56 22.50
N VAL A 88 -12.84 6.18 21.33
CA VAL A 88 -13.81 7.24 21.02
C VAL A 88 -15.25 6.75 21.19
N LYS A 89 -15.56 5.55 20.67
CA LYS A 89 -16.89 4.95 20.82
C LYS A 89 -17.26 4.74 22.30
N LYS A 90 -16.31 4.29 23.14
CA LYS A 90 -16.54 4.10 24.57
C LYS A 90 -16.76 5.41 25.35
N ILE A 91 -16.17 6.51 24.85
CA ILE A 91 -16.39 7.84 25.44
C ILE A 91 -17.76 8.37 25.06
N VAL A 92 -18.12 8.25 23.78
CA VAL A 92 -19.40 8.76 23.26
C VAL A 92 -20.58 7.92 23.75
N CYS A 93 -20.40 6.60 23.84
CA CYS A 93 -21.40 5.65 24.28
C CYS A 93 -20.83 4.74 25.39
N PRO A 94 -20.67 5.25 26.63
CA PRO A 94 -20.13 4.44 27.73
C PRO A 94 -21.13 3.36 28.15
N THR A 95 -20.61 2.25 28.68
CA THR A 95 -21.43 1.26 29.35
C THR A 95 -21.84 1.78 30.72
N TYR A 96 -23.11 1.78 31.02
CA TYR A 96 -23.65 2.27 32.28
C TYR A 96 -23.89 1.12 33.26
N LYS A 97 -23.76 1.41 34.57
CA LYS A 97 -24.23 0.61 35.69
C LYS A 97 -25.30 1.36 36.46
N GLY A 98 -26.29 0.66 36.94
CA GLY A 98 -27.36 1.25 37.73
C GLY A 98 -28.20 0.17 38.40
N PRO A 99 -29.13 0.54 39.24
CA PRO A 99 -30.02 -0.38 39.94
C PRO A 99 -30.93 -1.12 38.93
N ALA A 100 -31.32 -2.36 39.28
CA ALA A 100 -32.12 -3.21 38.41
C ALA A 100 -33.50 -2.61 38.08
N SER A 101 -34.03 -1.76 38.95
CA SER A 101 -35.30 -1.04 38.77
C SER A 101 -35.31 -0.10 37.54
N LEU A 102 -34.12 0.40 37.15
CA LEU A 102 -33.97 1.30 36.02
C LEU A 102 -33.66 0.60 34.68
N LYS A 103 -33.48 -0.71 34.69
CA LYS A 103 -33.08 -1.50 33.51
C LYS A 103 -34.03 -1.36 32.31
N ASN A 104 -35.33 -1.18 32.55
CA ASN A 104 -36.36 -1.12 31.50
C ASN A 104 -36.89 0.29 31.24
N LYS A 105 -36.42 1.31 31.97
CA LYS A 105 -36.76 2.70 31.69
C LYS A 105 -35.98 3.19 30.49
N LYS A 106 -36.65 3.77 29.49
CA LYS A 106 -35.99 4.49 28.41
C LYS A 106 -35.28 5.70 29.03
N LEU A 107 -33.96 5.61 29.11
CA LEU A 107 -33.13 6.77 29.43
C LEU A 107 -33.37 7.84 28.34
N ALA A 108 -33.78 9.02 28.74
CA ALA A 108 -33.88 10.12 27.81
C ALA A 108 -32.46 10.56 27.42
N ASP A 109 -32.09 10.24 26.18
CA ASP A 109 -30.82 10.65 25.56
C ASP A 109 -30.88 12.10 25.05
N ILE A 110 -31.47 12.96 25.89
CA ILE A 110 -31.69 14.37 25.58
C ILE A 110 -30.81 15.19 26.53
N PRO A 111 -30.01 16.14 26.00
CA PRO A 111 -29.23 17.04 26.84
C PRO A 111 -30.10 17.77 27.87
N GLY A 112 -29.78 17.68 29.16
CA GLY A 112 -30.56 18.26 30.24
C GLY A 112 -31.72 17.42 30.76
N ALA A 113 -31.86 16.16 30.33
CA ALA A 113 -32.85 15.24 30.87
C ALA A 113 -32.57 14.92 32.34
N TYR A 114 -33.63 14.94 33.17
CA TYR A 114 -33.57 14.52 34.55
C TYR A 114 -33.72 13.00 34.64
N ILE A 115 -32.81 12.39 35.42
CA ILE A 115 -32.83 10.95 35.70
C ILE A 115 -33.09 10.77 37.16
N GLU A 116 -34.18 10.04 37.50
CA GLU A 116 -34.52 9.72 38.90
C GLU A 116 -33.48 8.78 39.51
N GLU A 117 -33.03 9.05 40.70
CA GLU A 117 -32.24 8.15 41.54
C GLU A 117 -33.16 7.12 42.22
N ASP A 118 -32.57 5.95 42.58
CA ASP A 118 -33.25 4.93 43.39
C ASP A 118 -33.43 5.41 44.81
N GLU A 119 -34.35 4.79 45.59
CA GLU A 119 -34.60 5.13 47.02
C GLU A 119 -33.33 5.16 47.89
N ASN A 120 -32.25 4.54 47.45
CA ASN A 120 -30.95 4.54 48.10
C ASN A 120 -29.96 5.57 47.50
N GLY A 121 -30.40 6.53 46.70
CA GLY A 121 -29.54 7.54 46.10
C GLY A 121 -28.56 6.99 45.04
N ARG A 122 -28.88 5.81 44.44
CA ARG A 122 -28.05 5.20 43.43
C ARG A 122 -28.58 5.52 42.04
N GLY A 123 -27.93 6.46 41.40
CA GLY A 123 -28.20 6.82 40.01
C GLY A 123 -27.46 5.92 39.02
N ILE A 124 -27.61 6.27 37.74
CA ILE A 124 -26.91 5.62 36.62
C ILE A 124 -25.53 6.29 36.50
N SER A 125 -24.47 5.48 36.56
CA SER A 125 -23.12 5.95 36.35
C SER A 125 -22.40 5.09 35.29
N PRO A 126 -21.43 5.64 34.57
CA PRO A 126 -20.60 4.81 33.68
C PRO A 126 -19.85 3.74 34.48
N VAL A 127 -19.73 2.55 33.91
CA VAL A 127 -19.05 1.42 34.57
C VAL A 127 -17.59 1.76 34.86
N TYR A 128 -17.00 2.55 33.99
CA TYR A 128 -15.62 3.05 34.09
C TYR A 128 -15.52 4.43 33.46
N GLU A 129 -14.75 5.29 34.06
CA GLU A 129 -14.34 6.52 33.43
C GLU A 129 -13.16 6.22 32.54
N VAL A 130 -13.38 6.27 31.23
CA VAL A 130 -12.30 6.18 30.24
C VAL A 130 -11.80 7.60 30.05
N ASN A 131 -10.63 7.89 30.59
CA ASN A 131 -9.89 9.10 30.25
C ASN A 131 -8.71 8.75 29.33
N PRO A 132 -8.97 8.39 28.08
CA PRO A 132 -7.88 8.12 27.17
C PRO A 132 -7.20 9.45 26.87
N ARG A 133 -5.90 9.44 26.85
CA ARG A 133 -5.07 10.54 26.37
C ARG A 133 -5.20 10.63 24.84
N ILE A 134 -6.38 11.06 24.39
CA ILE A 134 -6.75 11.08 22.95
C ILE A 134 -5.79 11.94 22.15
N LEU A 135 -5.29 13.02 22.73
CA LEU A 135 -4.33 13.91 22.07
C LEU A 135 -2.99 13.19 21.83
N GLU A 136 -2.49 12.46 22.82
CA GLU A 136 -1.26 11.67 22.71
C GLU A 136 -1.42 10.58 21.64
N LEU A 137 -2.51 9.80 21.67
CA LEU A 137 -2.81 8.80 20.66
C LEU A 137 -2.93 9.39 19.25
N LYS A 138 -3.45 10.61 19.14
CA LYS A 138 -3.52 11.32 17.85
C LYS A 138 -2.12 11.70 17.37
N GLN A 139 -1.27 12.21 18.24
CA GLN A 139 0.12 12.57 17.93
C GLN A 139 0.91 11.35 17.47
N GLU A 140 0.91 10.26 18.25
CA GLU A 140 1.58 9.00 17.89
C GLU A 140 1.10 8.46 16.53
N LYS A 141 -0.20 8.54 16.26
CA LYS A 141 -0.75 8.13 14.96
C LYS A 141 -0.25 9.01 13.81
N ASP A 142 -0.12 10.31 14.02
CA ASP A 142 0.34 11.23 13.00
C ASP A 142 1.87 11.12 12.78
N GLU A 143 2.64 10.82 13.84
CA GLU A 143 4.06 10.44 13.76
C GLU A 143 4.27 9.16 12.94
N LEU A 144 3.51 8.10 13.21
CA LEU A 144 3.58 6.86 12.42
C LEU A 144 3.23 7.09 10.94
N LYS A 145 2.26 7.94 10.65
CA LYS A 145 1.95 8.30 9.26
C LYS A 145 3.11 9.02 8.60
N GLN A 146 3.82 9.87 9.34
CA GLN A 146 4.99 10.57 8.81
C GLN A 146 6.12 9.59 8.51
N ILE A 147 6.42 8.66 9.41
CA ILE A 147 7.42 7.59 9.21
C ILE A 147 7.07 6.77 7.95
N ILE A 148 5.79 6.38 7.80
CA ILE A 148 5.35 5.65 6.61
C ILE A 148 5.58 6.47 5.32
N LYS A 149 5.29 7.79 5.34
CA LYS A 149 5.56 8.66 4.19
C LYS A 149 7.05 8.75 3.85
N GLU A 150 7.91 8.78 4.86
CA GLU A 150 9.36 8.78 4.69
C GLU A 150 9.86 7.50 4.04
N HIS A 151 9.36 6.32 4.43
CA HIS A 151 9.67 5.05 3.77
C HIS A 151 9.36 5.07 2.26
N PHE A 152 8.33 5.79 1.85
CA PHE A 152 7.95 5.94 0.44
C PHE A 152 8.55 7.17 -0.25
N TYR A 153 9.49 7.87 0.37
CA TYR A 153 10.11 9.10 -0.15
C TYR A 153 9.10 10.18 -0.54
N ASN A 154 7.89 10.18 0.08
CA ASN A 154 6.80 11.06 -0.31
C ASN A 154 7.19 12.54 -0.24
N ASP A 155 7.91 12.94 0.81
CA ASP A 155 8.32 14.33 1.00
C ASP A 155 9.37 14.76 -0.04
N LEU A 156 10.28 13.85 -0.44
CA LEU A 156 11.24 14.10 -1.49
C LEU A 156 10.55 14.31 -2.84
N PHE A 157 9.59 13.48 -3.19
CA PHE A 157 8.79 13.65 -4.41
C PHE A 157 7.94 14.92 -4.38
N ALA A 158 7.28 15.21 -3.26
CA ALA A 158 6.49 16.43 -3.10
C ALA A 158 7.33 17.69 -3.28
N MET A 159 8.56 17.70 -2.77
CA MET A 159 9.48 18.82 -2.92
C MET A 159 10.01 18.99 -4.34
N ILE A 160 10.23 17.91 -5.08
CA ILE A 160 10.64 17.98 -6.50
C ILE A 160 9.50 18.57 -7.34
N LEU A 161 8.26 18.21 -7.01
CA LEU A 161 7.07 18.70 -7.72
C LEU A 161 6.67 20.12 -7.32
N SER A 162 6.94 20.54 -6.07
CA SER A 162 6.64 21.89 -5.59
C SER A 162 7.65 22.90 -6.14
N THR A 163 7.36 23.51 -7.27
CA THR A 163 8.17 24.57 -7.88
C THR A 163 8.02 25.92 -7.20
N ALA A 164 7.18 26.05 -6.19
CA ALA A 164 6.74 27.34 -5.66
C ALA A 164 6.92 27.49 -4.15
N GLU A 165 8.13 27.36 -3.63
CA GLU A 165 8.40 27.94 -2.31
C GLU A 165 8.65 29.43 -2.47
N ARG A 166 7.64 30.22 -2.04
CA ARG A 166 7.73 31.68 -2.02
C ARG A 166 8.88 32.11 -1.11
N GLY A 167 9.86 32.80 -1.68
CA GLY A 167 10.95 33.47 -0.93
C GLY A 167 12.35 32.89 -1.09
N ARG A 168 12.54 31.82 -1.87
CA ARG A 168 13.87 31.28 -2.22
C ARG A 168 14.31 31.76 -3.60
N THR A 169 15.63 31.91 -3.77
CA THR A 169 16.20 32.20 -5.09
C THR A 169 16.14 30.96 -5.99
N ALA A 170 16.10 31.18 -7.30
CA ALA A 170 16.10 30.10 -8.29
C ALA A 170 17.31 29.15 -8.12
N THR A 171 18.46 29.69 -7.72
CA THR A 171 19.69 28.92 -7.47
C THR A 171 19.55 28.00 -6.27
N GLU A 172 19.07 28.51 -5.13
CA GLU A 172 18.84 27.69 -3.93
C GLU A 172 17.81 26.56 -4.15
N VAL A 173 16.77 26.84 -4.94
CA VAL A 173 15.79 25.82 -5.31
C VAL A 173 16.41 24.73 -6.18
N ASN A 174 17.29 25.09 -7.11
CA ASN A 174 17.97 24.13 -7.98
C ASN A 174 18.96 23.27 -7.19
N GLU A 175 19.80 23.87 -6.34
CA GLU A 175 20.74 23.14 -5.48
C GLU A 175 20.02 22.14 -4.58
N LEU A 176 18.90 22.55 -3.95
CA LEU A 176 18.09 21.67 -3.12
C LEU A 176 17.46 20.52 -3.92
N LYS A 177 17.05 20.77 -5.16
CA LYS A 177 16.54 19.72 -6.05
C LYS A 177 17.63 18.73 -6.44
N GLU A 178 18.82 19.23 -6.77
CA GLU A 178 19.96 18.38 -7.13
C GLU A 178 20.36 17.47 -5.97
N GLU A 179 20.48 18.01 -4.74
CA GLU A 179 20.77 17.22 -3.55
C GLU A 179 19.76 16.09 -3.33
N LYS A 180 18.47 16.39 -3.48
CA LYS A 180 17.39 15.40 -3.33
C LYS A 180 17.33 14.40 -4.47
N MET A 181 17.66 14.81 -5.68
CA MET A 181 17.79 13.90 -6.82
C MET A 181 18.92 12.88 -6.58
N VAL A 182 19.99 13.28 -5.91
CA VAL A 182 21.07 12.35 -5.52
C VAL A 182 20.55 11.28 -4.56
N LEU A 183 19.70 11.63 -3.58
CA LEU A 183 19.10 10.67 -2.65
C LEU A 183 18.15 9.67 -3.35
N LEU A 184 17.49 10.10 -4.43
CA LEU A 184 16.62 9.25 -5.24
C LEU A 184 17.37 8.50 -6.36
N SER A 185 18.63 8.81 -6.59
CA SER A 185 19.43 8.26 -7.70
C SER A 185 19.36 6.73 -7.79
N PRO A 186 19.53 5.94 -6.70
CA PRO A 186 19.47 4.48 -6.79
C PRO A 186 18.11 3.98 -7.31
N LEU A 187 17.01 4.59 -6.85
CA LEU A 187 15.66 4.24 -7.29
C LEU A 187 15.44 4.64 -8.76
N LEU A 188 15.92 5.82 -9.16
CA LEU A 188 15.81 6.31 -10.53
C LEU A 188 16.62 5.47 -11.51
N GLU A 189 17.81 5.01 -11.14
CA GLU A 189 18.63 4.11 -11.96
C GLU A 189 17.91 2.78 -12.23
N GLN A 190 17.26 2.22 -11.22
CA GLN A 190 16.50 0.98 -11.39
C GLN A 190 15.28 1.18 -12.28
N ILE A 191 14.54 2.29 -12.11
CA ILE A 191 13.44 2.66 -13.02
C ILE A 191 13.96 2.83 -14.44
N HIS A 192 15.10 3.50 -14.61
CA HIS A 192 15.70 3.69 -15.92
C HIS A 192 16.11 2.37 -16.57
N SER A 193 16.72 1.45 -15.80
CA SER A 193 17.08 0.13 -16.28
C SER A 193 15.86 -0.68 -16.74
N ALA A 194 14.79 -0.71 -15.93
CA ALA A 194 13.55 -1.38 -16.29
C ALA A 194 12.88 -0.77 -17.53
N LEU A 195 12.84 0.56 -17.64
CA LEU A 195 12.31 1.26 -18.82
C LEU A 195 13.13 0.95 -20.07
N LYS A 196 14.46 0.89 -19.96
CA LYS A 196 15.33 0.53 -21.07
C LYS A 196 15.04 -0.88 -21.59
N GLU A 197 14.79 -1.84 -20.70
CA GLU A 197 14.41 -3.20 -21.10
C GLU A 197 13.06 -3.22 -21.83
N ILE A 198 12.07 -2.47 -21.32
CA ILE A 198 10.75 -2.33 -21.96
C ILE A 198 10.88 -1.71 -23.37
N LEU A 199 11.63 -0.63 -23.50
CA LEU A 199 11.85 0.04 -24.79
C LEU A 199 12.57 -0.86 -25.79
N ASN A 200 13.61 -1.59 -25.34
CA ASN A 200 14.28 -2.57 -26.20
C ASN A 200 13.35 -3.70 -26.63
N TRP A 201 12.46 -4.14 -25.74
CA TRP A 201 11.48 -5.16 -26.08
C TRP A 201 10.47 -4.67 -27.13
N ILE A 202 9.94 -3.44 -26.96
CA ILE A 202 9.04 -2.82 -27.92
C ILE A 202 9.72 -2.64 -29.29
N TYR A 203 10.95 -2.15 -29.28
CA TYR A 203 11.74 -1.93 -30.51
C TYR A 203 11.96 -3.23 -31.28
N ASP A 204 12.34 -4.30 -30.60
CA ASP A 204 12.53 -5.62 -31.23
C ASP A 204 11.21 -6.18 -31.77
N GLU A 205 10.09 -5.98 -31.09
CA GLU A 205 8.77 -6.41 -31.53
C GLU A 205 8.33 -5.66 -32.81
N GLU A 206 8.58 -4.35 -32.88
CA GLU A 206 8.26 -3.54 -34.04
C GLU A 206 9.15 -3.89 -35.25
N LEU A 207 10.41 -4.27 -35.03
CA LEU A 207 11.28 -4.78 -36.09
C LEU A 207 10.77 -6.13 -36.63
N ILE A 208 10.33 -7.05 -35.76
CA ILE A 208 9.80 -8.38 -36.17
C ILE A 208 8.49 -8.22 -36.94
N THR A 209 7.64 -7.30 -36.48
CA THR A 209 6.34 -7.03 -37.14
C THR A 209 6.50 -6.23 -38.47
N GLY A 210 7.69 -5.69 -38.74
CA GLY A 210 7.98 -4.93 -39.97
C GLY A 210 7.42 -3.51 -39.96
N ILE A 211 6.99 -3.00 -38.82
CA ILE A 211 6.54 -1.61 -38.64
C ILE A 211 7.73 -0.66 -38.75
N LEU A 212 8.84 -1.00 -38.07
CA LEU A 212 10.11 -0.32 -38.25
C LEU A 212 10.94 -1.04 -39.33
N LYS A 213 11.50 -0.26 -40.26
CA LYS A 213 12.52 -0.76 -41.18
C LYS A 213 13.89 -0.55 -40.53
N PRO A 214 14.79 -1.52 -40.66
CA PRO A 214 16.15 -1.42 -40.11
C PRO A 214 16.95 -0.29 -40.77
#